data_227dbf950fd2c827726d3fff8dde2a90
#
_entry.id   227dbf950fd2c827726d3fff8dde2a90
#
_cell.length_a   1.000
_cell.length_b   1.000
_cell.length_c   1.000
_cell.angle_alpha   90.00
_cell.angle_beta   90.00
_cell.angle_gamma   90.00
#
_symmetry.space_group_name_H-M   'P 1'
#
loop_
_entity.id
_entity.type
_entity.pdbx_description
1 polymer ?
#
loop_
_entity_poly.entity_id
_entity_poly.type
_entity_poly.pdbx_seq_one_letter_code
_entity_poly.pdbx_strand_id
1 'polypeptide(L)'
;MFIKPAYSKVPLKTPTQWSSLACGEFIKSQTREVMHRYERKMKPGCQVIVGNLGAELQQEEHIDRVSVAPSGQADMLGILTELPIKTDSVDTLISPFTLEFHQHPHQLLREYTRVLDDDGVLVLMGFNPVSPAVASGFFVRHVKPFPWCGRYFSIARMKDWLALLGFDVKYSEYFVPHLLHKAEFQGLDWSSSLCEKVRVFNAAYVLVATKQTLIGRINTVSRRRKVRLSGQQPATAMTSDSFKLDKSKR
;
A
#
# COMPACT_ATOMS: atom_id res chain seq x y z
N MET A 1 0.57 7.78 22.99
CA MET A 1 0.83 7.35 21.58
C MET A 1 1.75 8.37 20.95
N PHE A 2 3.05 8.07 20.88
CA PHE A 2 4.04 9.01 20.33
C PHE A 2 4.02 8.92 18.80
N ILE A 3 3.14 9.69 18.17
CA ILE A 3 3.14 9.84 16.71
C ILE A 3 4.33 10.70 16.34
N LYS A 4 5.41 10.08 15.88
CA LYS A 4 6.55 10.82 15.31
C LYS A 4 6.05 11.59 14.08
N PRO A 5 6.47 12.85 13.88
CA PRO A 5 6.10 13.61 12.69
C PRO A 5 6.59 12.90 11.42
N ALA A 6 5.91 13.04 10.30
CA ALA A 6 6.29 12.38 9.04
C ALA A 6 7.65 12.88 8.49
N TYR A 7 8.06 14.08 8.86
CA TYR A 7 9.37 14.65 8.50
C TYR A 7 10.40 14.40 9.61
N SER A 8 11.63 14.03 9.25
CA SER A 8 12.76 13.96 10.17
C SER A 8 13.79 15.04 9.86
N LYS A 9 14.16 15.82 10.87
CA LYS A 9 15.29 16.76 10.76
C LYS A 9 16.65 16.05 10.75
N VAL A 10 16.71 14.80 11.23
CA VAL A 10 17.93 14.01 11.32
C VAL A 10 17.87 12.91 10.25
N PRO A 11 18.97 12.65 9.52
CA PRO A 11 19.04 11.54 8.59
C PRO A 11 18.71 10.22 9.30
N LEU A 12 17.80 9.45 8.71
CA LEU A 12 17.47 8.14 9.23
C LEU A 12 18.47 7.12 8.68
N LYS A 13 18.88 6.18 9.53
CA LYS A 13 19.65 5.02 9.07
C LYS A 13 18.70 4.14 8.23
N THR A 14 19.15 3.77 7.03
CA THR A 14 18.42 2.86 6.15
C THR A 14 19.05 1.47 6.21
N PRO A 15 18.27 0.40 6.27
CA PRO A 15 18.81 -0.95 6.16
C PRO A 15 19.35 -1.17 4.74
N THR A 16 20.54 -1.74 4.64
CA THR A 16 21.16 -2.07 3.35
C THR A 16 20.88 -3.50 2.91
N GLN A 17 20.65 -4.39 3.87
CA GLN A 17 20.43 -5.82 3.66
C GLN A 17 19.40 -6.34 4.65
N TRP A 18 18.70 -7.42 4.28
CA TRP A 18 17.76 -8.10 5.18
C TRP A 18 18.41 -8.62 6.45
N SER A 19 19.65 -9.09 6.36
CA SER A 19 20.42 -9.55 7.51
C SER A 19 20.64 -8.49 8.60
N SER A 20 20.50 -7.21 8.28
CA SER A 20 20.57 -6.11 9.24
C SER A 20 19.30 -5.94 10.09
N LEU A 21 18.18 -6.50 9.66
CA LEU A 21 16.93 -6.49 10.41
C LEU A 21 16.87 -7.61 11.44
N ALA A 22 16.19 -7.37 12.54
CA ALA A 22 15.81 -8.45 13.45
C ALA A 22 14.85 -9.40 12.72
N CYS A 23 15.14 -10.71 12.75
CA CYS A 23 14.41 -11.74 11.98
C CYS A 23 14.31 -11.44 10.47
N GLY A 24 15.33 -10.78 9.91
CA GLY A 24 15.30 -10.26 8.53
C GLY A 24 15.03 -11.34 7.49
N GLU A 25 15.66 -12.51 7.57
CA GLU A 25 15.42 -13.63 6.64
C GLU A 25 13.99 -14.15 6.70
N PHE A 26 13.39 -14.20 7.90
CA PHE A 26 12.00 -14.57 8.05
C PHE A 26 11.07 -13.53 7.42
N ILE A 27 11.30 -12.23 7.68
CA ILE A 27 10.52 -11.15 7.06
C ILE A 27 10.68 -11.19 5.53
N LYS A 28 11.89 -11.45 5.04
CA LYS A 28 12.20 -11.60 3.63
C LYS A 28 11.39 -12.72 2.97
N SER A 29 11.36 -13.91 3.60
CA SER A 29 10.60 -15.06 3.09
C SER A 29 9.09 -14.77 3.04
N GLN A 30 8.54 -14.14 4.09
CA GLN A 30 7.13 -13.73 4.13
C GLN A 30 6.81 -12.62 3.11
N THR A 31 7.74 -11.69 2.89
CA THR A 31 7.60 -10.65 1.88
C THR A 31 7.53 -11.25 0.48
N ARG A 32 8.40 -12.23 0.20
CA ARG A 32 8.40 -12.99 -1.06
C ARG A 32 7.08 -13.72 -1.29
N GLU A 33 6.58 -14.42 -0.29
CA GLU A 33 5.29 -15.11 -0.35
C GLU A 33 4.14 -14.15 -0.67
N VAL A 34 4.11 -12.99 -0.02
CA VAL A 34 3.12 -11.94 -0.28
C VAL A 34 3.26 -11.39 -1.70
N MET A 35 4.48 -11.14 -2.19
CA MET A 35 4.70 -10.69 -3.56
C MET A 35 4.14 -11.68 -4.57
N HIS A 36 4.41 -12.97 -4.44
CA HIS A 36 3.83 -14.01 -5.30
C HIS A 36 2.30 -14.06 -5.23
N ARG A 37 1.72 -13.90 -4.03
CA ARG A 37 0.27 -13.88 -3.85
C ARG A 37 -0.40 -12.74 -4.62
N TYR A 38 0.25 -11.58 -4.67
CA TYR A 38 -0.26 -10.40 -5.36
C TYR A 38 0.27 -10.24 -6.79
N GLU A 39 1.10 -11.12 -7.30
CA GLU A 39 1.67 -11.05 -8.65
C GLU A 39 0.60 -10.90 -9.74
N ARG A 40 -0.47 -11.69 -9.65
CA ARG A 40 -1.62 -11.60 -10.57
C ARG A 40 -2.41 -10.28 -10.49
N LYS A 41 -2.14 -9.45 -9.49
CA LYS A 41 -2.76 -8.13 -9.31
C LYS A 41 -1.84 -7.01 -9.76
N MET A 42 -0.60 -7.33 -10.04
CA MET A 42 0.37 -6.41 -10.62
C MET A 42 0.09 -6.28 -12.13
N LYS A 43 0.29 -5.07 -12.64
CA LYS A 43 0.14 -4.81 -14.07
C LYS A 43 1.40 -5.36 -14.77
N PRO A 44 1.26 -6.16 -15.83
CA PRO A 44 2.40 -6.62 -16.61
C PRO A 44 3.03 -5.43 -17.35
N GLY A 45 4.32 -5.54 -17.71
CA GLY A 45 5.07 -4.50 -18.40
C GLY A 45 6.27 -4.04 -17.60
N CYS A 46 6.53 -2.74 -17.57
CA CYS A 46 7.65 -2.17 -16.82
C CYS A 46 7.38 -2.24 -15.30
N GLN A 47 8.08 -3.16 -14.63
CA GLN A 47 8.00 -3.30 -13.18
C GLN A 47 9.26 -2.79 -12.51
N VAL A 48 9.10 -1.95 -11.49
CA VAL A 48 10.21 -1.36 -10.74
C VAL A 48 10.09 -1.71 -9.27
N ILE A 49 11.19 -2.17 -8.66
CA ILE A 49 11.30 -2.37 -7.22
C ILE A 49 12.28 -1.34 -6.64
N VAL A 50 11.88 -0.67 -5.56
CA VAL A 50 12.67 0.44 -5.00
C VAL A 50 13.15 0.15 -3.59
N GLY A 51 14.37 0.68 -3.31
CA GLY A 51 15.04 0.54 -2.01
C GLY A 51 15.99 -0.66 -1.93
N ASN A 52 16.92 -0.59 -0.98
CA ASN A 52 17.97 -1.60 -0.83
C ASN A 52 17.41 -3.01 -0.56
N LEU A 53 16.38 -3.11 0.30
CA LEU A 53 15.74 -4.39 0.62
C LEU A 53 15.01 -4.96 -0.61
N GLY A 54 14.44 -4.09 -1.44
CA GLY A 54 13.81 -4.48 -2.70
C GLY A 54 14.81 -5.01 -3.71
N ALA A 55 15.94 -4.32 -3.87
CA ALA A 55 17.00 -4.75 -4.78
C ALA A 55 17.56 -6.14 -4.41
N GLU A 56 17.76 -6.41 -3.12
CA GLU A 56 18.20 -7.73 -2.66
C GLU A 56 17.16 -8.84 -2.94
N LEU A 57 15.87 -8.55 -2.79
CA LEU A 57 14.80 -9.50 -3.13
C LEU A 57 14.81 -9.85 -4.62
N GLN A 58 14.96 -8.86 -5.50
CA GLN A 58 14.96 -9.07 -6.93
C GLN A 58 16.13 -9.94 -7.40
N GLN A 59 17.32 -9.71 -6.89
CA GLN A 59 18.52 -10.48 -7.28
C GLN A 59 18.36 -11.98 -7.03
N GLU A 60 17.66 -12.37 -5.99
CA GLU A 60 17.44 -13.77 -5.65
C GLU A 60 16.35 -14.43 -6.50
N GLU A 61 15.34 -13.67 -6.92
CA GLU A 61 14.19 -14.21 -7.65
C GLU A 61 14.37 -14.26 -9.17
N HIS A 62 15.40 -13.60 -9.73
CA HIS A 62 15.68 -13.53 -11.18
C HIS A 62 14.47 -13.10 -12.02
N ILE A 63 13.64 -12.21 -11.47
CA ILE A 63 12.43 -11.71 -12.14
C ILE A 63 12.80 -10.50 -12.99
N ASP A 64 12.18 -10.36 -14.16
CA ASP A 64 12.37 -9.21 -15.08
C ASP A 64 11.78 -7.92 -14.50
N ARG A 65 12.36 -7.44 -13.39
CA ARG A 65 12.05 -6.17 -12.76
C ARG A 65 13.30 -5.33 -12.69
N VAL A 66 13.14 -4.02 -12.80
CA VAL A 66 14.27 -3.08 -12.62
C VAL A 66 14.34 -2.66 -11.15
N SER A 67 15.48 -2.86 -10.51
CA SER A 67 15.70 -2.41 -9.14
C SER A 67 16.37 -1.03 -9.11
N VAL A 68 15.86 -0.16 -8.25
CA VAL A 68 16.45 1.17 -7.99
C VAL A 68 16.70 1.35 -6.51
N ALA A 69 17.96 1.59 -6.13
CA ALA A 69 18.33 1.78 -4.74
C ALA A 69 19.36 2.92 -4.56
N PRO A 70 19.45 3.53 -3.37
CA PRO A 70 20.45 4.55 -3.10
C PRO A 70 21.86 3.97 -2.93
N SER A 71 21.97 2.68 -2.66
CA SER A 71 23.25 1.99 -2.46
C SER A 71 23.09 0.49 -2.67
N GLY A 72 24.19 -0.25 -2.71
CA GLY A 72 24.19 -1.70 -2.83
C GLY A 72 24.16 -2.19 -4.27
N GLN A 73 23.72 -3.42 -4.48
CA GLN A 73 23.67 -4.07 -5.78
C GLN A 73 22.23 -3.91 -6.35
N ALA A 74 21.98 -2.79 -7.00
CA ALA A 74 20.75 -2.54 -7.73
C ALA A 74 21.08 -2.33 -9.21
N ASP A 75 20.12 -2.55 -10.10
CA ASP A 75 20.30 -2.31 -11.54
C ASP A 75 20.57 -0.83 -11.81
N MET A 76 19.94 0.03 -11.03
CA MET A 76 20.12 1.49 -11.09
C MET A 76 20.39 2.05 -9.71
N LEU A 77 21.45 2.85 -9.57
CA LEU A 77 21.72 3.63 -8.36
C LEU A 77 21.13 5.03 -8.52
N GLY A 78 20.38 5.48 -7.53
CA GLY A 78 19.75 6.80 -7.59
C GLY A 78 19.12 7.25 -6.28
N ILE A 79 18.81 8.53 -6.22
CA ILE A 79 18.10 9.14 -5.10
C ILE A 79 16.62 8.77 -5.23
N LEU A 80 16.03 8.15 -4.21
CA LEU A 80 14.66 7.64 -4.28
C LEU A 80 13.59 8.73 -4.38
N THR A 81 13.91 9.97 -4.01
CA THR A 81 13.02 11.13 -4.18
C THR A 81 13.11 11.79 -5.56
N GLU A 82 14.06 11.32 -6.41
CA GLU A 82 14.30 11.77 -7.78
C GLU A 82 14.74 10.56 -8.59
N LEU A 83 13.80 9.66 -8.88
CA LEU A 83 14.10 8.41 -9.58
C LEU A 83 14.56 8.69 -11.02
N PRO A 84 15.63 8.03 -11.49
CA PRO A 84 16.12 8.17 -12.86
C PRO A 84 15.20 7.46 -13.87
N ILE A 85 13.91 7.67 -13.74
CA ILE A 85 12.85 7.03 -14.52
C ILE A 85 11.94 8.11 -15.09
N LYS A 86 11.51 7.93 -16.32
CA LYS A 86 10.59 8.84 -17.01
C LYS A 86 9.24 8.89 -16.29
N THR A 87 8.58 10.05 -16.34
CA THR A 87 7.21 10.23 -15.88
C THR A 87 6.26 9.33 -16.67
N ASP A 88 5.25 8.76 -15.96
CA ASP A 88 4.19 7.91 -16.51
C ASP A 88 4.74 6.78 -17.42
N SER A 89 5.70 6.01 -16.90
CA SER A 89 6.37 4.94 -17.67
C SER A 89 6.48 3.60 -16.93
N VAL A 90 6.03 3.53 -15.69
CA VAL A 90 6.09 2.33 -14.86
C VAL A 90 4.69 1.75 -14.67
N ASP A 91 4.49 0.50 -15.02
CA ASP A 91 3.21 -0.20 -14.85
C ASP A 91 2.99 -0.69 -13.42
N THR A 92 4.05 -1.16 -12.77
CA THR A 92 4.00 -1.59 -11.37
C THR A 92 5.23 -1.12 -10.61
N LEU A 93 5.01 -0.43 -9.47
CA LEU A 93 6.07 -0.03 -8.56
C LEU A 93 5.90 -0.75 -7.22
N ILE A 94 6.97 -1.40 -6.75
CA ILE A 94 7.01 -2.16 -5.52
C ILE A 94 7.98 -1.49 -4.56
N SER A 95 7.51 -1.17 -3.35
CA SER A 95 8.30 -0.48 -2.32
C SER A 95 8.24 -1.26 -1.00
N PRO A 96 9.13 -2.23 -0.77
CA PRO A 96 9.19 -2.99 0.46
C PRO A 96 9.95 -2.21 1.53
N PHE A 97 9.27 -1.84 2.62
CA PHE A 97 9.84 -1.24 3.84
C PHE A 97 10.78 -0.04 3.60
N THR A 98 10.50 0.77 2.58
CA THR A 98 11.37 1.90 2.19
C THR A 98 10.94 3.21 2.87
N LEU A 99 9.64 3.43 3.02
CA LEU A 99 9.08 4.68 3.55
C LEU A 99 9.46 4.95 5.00
N GLU A 100 9.56 3.90 5.80
CA GLU A 100 9.85 3.97 7.24
C GLU A 100 11.24 4.50 7.54
N PHE A 101 12.17 4.29 6.63
CA PHE A 101 13.57 4.66 6.80
C PHE A 101 13.96 5.88 5.97
N HIS A 102 12.98 6.48 5.27
CA HIS A 102 13.22 7.67 4.46
C HIS A 102 12.90 8.96 5.22
N GLN A 103 13.71 10.01 5.01
CA GLN A 103 13.56 11.29 5.69
C GLN A 103 12.29 12.04 5.26
N HIS A 104 11.94 11.91 3.99
CA HIS A 104 10.81 12.61 3.33
C HIS A 104 9.82 11.63 2.69
N PRO A 105 9.02 10.87 3.45
CA PRO A 105 8.14 9.84 2.89
C PRO A 105 7.07 10.41 1.95
N HIS A 106 6.60 11.63 2.17
CA HIS A 106 5.65 12.28 1.26
C HIS A 106 6.26 12.64 -0.09
N GLN A 107 7.52 13.08 -0.11
CA GLN A 107 8.22 13.37 -1.35
C GLN A 107 8.45 12.08 -2.13
N LEU A 108 8.81 11.01 -1.42
CA LEU A 108 8.97 9.68 -2.01
C LEU A 108 7.66 9.18 -2.64
N LEU A 109 6.53 9.31 -1.97
CA LEU A 109 5.22 8.93 -2.52
C LEU A 109 4.82 9.79 -3.74
N ARG A 110 5.15 11.08 -3.75
CA ARG A 110 4.94 11.95 -4.93
C ARG A 110 5.77 11.49 -6.11
N GLU A 111 7.00 11.09 -5.86
CA GLU A 111 7.89 10.56 -6.89
C GLU A 111 7.37 9.23 -7.46
N TYR A 112 6.85 8.34 -6.61
CA TYR A 112 6.17 7.14 -7.05
C TYR A 112 4.95 7.45 -7.93
N THR A 113 4.18 8.47 -7.55
CA THR A 113 3.04 8.93 -8.36
C THR A 113 3.48 9.48 -9.71
N ARG A 114 4.63 10.17 -9.77
CA ARG A 114 5.17 10.74 -11.02
C ARG A 114 5.57 9.65 -12.01
N VAL A 115 6.27 8.62 -11.55
CA VAL A 115 6.81 7.57 -12.45
C VAL A 115 5.78 6.54 -12.86
N LEU A 116 4.76 6.30 -12.03
CA LEU A 116 3.68 5.36 -12.34
C LEU A 116 2.80 5.89 -13.46
N ASP A 117 2.54 5.01 -14.43
CA ASP A 117 1.61 5.24 -15.53
C ASP A 117 0.16 5.37 -15.02
N ASP A 118 -0.72 5.83 -15.86
CA ASP A 118 -2.15 5.82 -15.63
C ASP A 118 -2.64 4.38 -15.44
N ASP A 119 -3.48 4.16 -14.41
CA ASP A 119 -3.89 2.83 -13.96
C ASP A 119 -2.73 1.93 -13.49
N GLY A 120 -1.53 2.51 -13.27
CA GLY A 120 -0.37 1.83 -12.70
C GLY A 120 -0.63 1.33 -11.28
N VAL A 121 0.02 0.25 -10.92
CA VAL A 121 -0.15 -0.43 -9.62
C VAL A 121 1.00 -0.09 -8.69
N LEU A 122 0.68 0.36 -7.48
CA LEU A 122 1.62 0.60 -6.40
C LEU A 122 1.46 -0.49 -5.34
N VAL A 123 2.53 -1.22 -5.04
CA VAL A 123 2.60 -2.19 -3.96
C VAL A 123 3.49 -1.64 -2.86
N LEU A 124 2.89 -1.25 -1.74
CA LEU A 124 3.61 -0.75 -0.57
C LEU A 124 3.62 -1.80 0.54
N MET A 125 4.77 -2.03 1.13
CA MET A 125 4.89 -2.86 2.32
C MET A 125 5.52 -2.04 3.45
N GLY A 126 4.99 -2.20 4.66
CA GLY A 126 5.45 -1.45 5.81
C GLY A 126 5.27 -2.18 7.12
N PHE A 127 5.95 -1.68 8.15
CA PHE A 127 5.82 -2.20 9.51
C PHE A 127 4.60 -1.62 10.21
N ASN A 128 3.89 -2.48 10.91
CA ASN A 128 2.68 -2.11 11.64
C ASN A 128 3.01 -1.51 13.01
N PRO A 129 2.72 -0.23 13.26
CA PRO A 129 3.03 0.41 14.55
C PRO A 129 2.26 -0.16 15.73
N VAL A 130 1.13 -0.82 15.50
CA VAL A 130 0.28 -1.39 16.55
C VAL A 130 0.73 -2.79 16.94
N SER A 131 1.62 -3.41 16.16
CA SER A 131 2.08 -4.76 16.45
C SER A 131 2.94 -4.79 17.72
N PRO A 132 2.81 -5.83 18.57
CA PRO A 132 3.68 -6.02 19.74
C PRO A 132 5.15 -6.09 19.37
N ALA A 133 5.46 -6.63 18.19
CA ALA A 133 6.80 -6.72 17.65
C ALA A 133 7.48 -5.36 17.48
N VAL A 134 6.76 -4.41 16.89
CA VAL A 134 7.25 -3.03 16.69
C VAL A 134 7.21 -2.25 18.00
N ALA A 135 6.16 -2.44 18.80
CA ALA A 135 6.01 -1.79 20.10
C ALA A 135 7.08 -2.20 21.10
N SER A 136 7.63 -3.42 21.01
CA SER A 136 8.72 -3.90 21.88
C SER A 136 9.98 -3.04 21.80
N GLY A 137 10.22 -2.38 20.66
CA GLY A 137 11.34 -1.46 20.48
C GLY A 137 11.35 -0.25 21.42
N PHE A 138 10.22 0.07 22.06
CA PHE A 138 10.15 1.12 23.07
C PHE A 138 10.63 0.68 24.46
N PHE A 139 10.61 -0.62 24.73
CA PHE A 139 10.87 -1.17 26.07
C PHE A 139 12.20 -1.91 26.19
N VAL A 140 12.72 -2.43 25.08
CA VAL A 140 13.91 -3.28 25.08
C VAL A 140 15.02 -2.67 24.21
N ARG A 141 16.26 -2.66 24.72
CA ARG A 141 17.43 -2.34 23.92
C ARG A 141 17.76 -3.53 23.03
N HIS A 142 17.44 -3.41 21.76
CA HIS A 142 17.74 -4.44 20.77
C HIS A 142 19.20 -4.34 20.29
N VAL A 143 19.82 -5.48 20.07
CA VAL A 143 21.18 -5.58 19.51
C VAL A 143 21.21 -5.02 18.09
N LYS A 144 20.18 -5.32 17.29
CA LYS A 144 20.02 -4.76 15.94
C LYS A 144 19.12 -3.53 15.99
N PRO A 145 19.53 -2.39 15.39
CA PRO A 145 18.73 -1.17 15.40
C PRO A 145 17.46 -1.27 14.55
N PHE A 146 17.45 -2.12 13.51
CA PHE A 146 16.33 -2.29 12.61
C PHE A 146 15.39 -3.41 13.06
N PRO A 147 14.07 -3.22 12.92
CA PRO A 147 13.39 -2.08 12.31
C PRO A 147 13.20 -0.88 13.25
N TRP A 148 13.50 -0.94 14.54
CA TRP A 148 13.09 0.00 15.60
C TRP A 148 13.58 1.44 15.46
N CYS A 149 14.61 1.71 14.67
CA CYS A 149 15.05 3.08 14.38
C CYS A 149 14.19 3.77 13.31
N GLY A 150 13.30 3.04 12.63
CA GLY A 150 12.40 3.55 11.62
C GLY A 150 11.24 4.40 12.17
N ARG A 151 10.43 4.88 11.24
CA ARG A 151 9.19 5.61 11.50
C ARG A 151 8.05 4.81 10.92
N TYR A 152 7.05 4.54 11.72
CA TYR A 152 5.98 3.65 11.33
C TYR A 152 4.72 4.42 10.98
N PHE A 153 4.05 3.96 9.95
CA PHE A 153 2.80 4.55 9.49
C PHE A 153 1.71 3.49 9.53
N SER A 154 0.58 3.82 10.16
CA SER A 154 -0.56 2.90 10.16
C SER A 154 -1.17 2.76 8.77
N ILE A 155 -1.83 1.63 8.49
CA ILE A 155 -2.56 1.42 7.23
C ILE A 155 -3.56 2.56 6.97
N ALA A 156 -4.29 3.03 7.99
CA ALA A 156 -5.23 4.13 7.85
C ALA A 156 -4.54 5.39 7.33
N ARG A 157 -3.41 5.78 7.92
CA ARG A 157 -2.63 6.94 7.51
C ARG A 157 -2.08 6.80 6.08
N MET A 158 -1.62 5.59 5.73
CA MET A 158 -1.14 5.33 4.37
C MET A 158 -2.27 5.43 3.35
N LYS A 159 -3.46 4.90 3.67
CA LYS A 159 -4.65 5.03 2.82
C LYS A 159 -5.04 6.50 2.60
N ASP A 160 -4.98 7.32 3.65
CA ASP A 160 -5.28 8.75 3.54
C ASP A 160 -4.26 9.45 2.60
N TRP A 161 -2.96 9.16 2.75
CA TRP A 161 -1.93 9.75 1.90
C TRP A 161 -2.07 9.31 0.44
N LEU A 162 -2.33 8.02 0.22
CA LEU A 162 -2.56 7.48 -1.12
C LEU A 162 -3.81 8.08 -1.77
N ALA A 163 -4.89 8.24 -1.01
CA ALA A 163 -6.12 8.87 -1.51
C ALA A 163 -5.90 10.33 -1.94
N LEU A 164 -5.09 11.10 -1.18
CA LEU A 164 -4.71 12.47 -1.53
C LEU A 164 -3.88 12.53 -2.83
N LEU A 165 -3.08 11.51 -3.11
CA LEU A 165 -2.27 11.39 -4.32
C LEU A 165 -3.04 10.79 -5.52
N GLY A 166 -4.31 10.47 -5.34
CA GLY A 166 -5.15 9.94 -6.41
C GLY A 166 -5.13 8.42 -6.56
N PHE A 167 -4.62 7.69 -5.57
CA PHE A 167 -4.68 6.23 -5.58
C PHE A 167 -5.96 5.68 -4.97
N ASP A 168 -6.44 4.57 -5.51
CA ASP A 168 -7.49 3.73 -4.92
C ASP A 168 -6.88 2.45 -4.38
N VAL A 169 -6.94 2.26 -3.07
CA VAL A 169 -6.39 1.08 -2.40
C VAL A 169 -7.36 -0.10 -2.59
N LYS A 170 -6.97 -1.05 -3.41
CA LYS A 170 -7.77 -2.23 -3.75
C LYS A 170 -7.63 -3.35 -2.71
N TYR A 171 -6.41 -3.55 -2.20
CA TYR A 171 -6.12 -4.60 -1.23
C TYR A 171 -5.29 -4.06 -0.07
N SER A 172 -5.57 -4.56 1.12
CA SER A 172 -4.78 -4.28 2.33
C SER A 172 -4.80 -5.52 3.22
N GLU A 173 -3.63 -6.01 3.56
CA GLU A 173 -3.46 -7.22 4.37
C GLU A 173 -2.32 -7.02 5.37
N TYR A 174 -2.48 -7.61 6.55
CA TYR A 174 -1.39 -7.73 7.52
C TYR A 174 -0.72 -9.10 7.38
N PHE A 175 0.61 -9.11 7.43
CA PHE A 175 1.42 -10.32 7.33
C PHE A 175 2.56 -10.29 8.35
N VAL A 176 3.42 -11.31 8.41
CA VAL A 176 4.45 -11.50 9.45
C VAL A 176 3.86 -11.67 10.85
N PRO A 177 3.35 -12.87 11.21
CA PRO A 177 2.61 -13.09 12.45
C PRO A 177 3.46 -13.09 13.73
N HIS A 178 4.77 -12.96 13.66
CA HIS A 178 5.65 -13.10 14.82
C HIS A 178 6.11 -11.79 15.44
N LEU A 179 6.32 -11.84 16.76
CA LEU A 179 7.16 -10.88 17.46
C LEU A 179 8.56 -10.92 16.84
N LEU A 180 9.05 -9.80 16.33
CA LEU A 180 10.40 -9.65 15.73
C LEU A 180 11.54 -9.90 16.74
N HIS A 181 11.25 -10.49 17.87
CA HIS A 181 12.16 -10.70 19.00
C HIS A 181 12.41 -12.17 19.22
N LYS A 182 12.75 -12.95 18.17
CA LYS A 182 12.95 -14.34 18.42
C LYS A 182 14.04 -15.09 17.67
N ALA A 183 15.18 -15.18 18.30
CA ALA A 183 15.94 -16.41 18.41
C ALA A 183 16.14 -16.83 19.89
N GLU A 184 15.75 -15.98 20.87
CA GLU A 184 16.11 -16.18 22.29
C GLU A 184 14.96 -16.63 23.22
N PHE A 185 13.70 -16.54 22.76
CA PHE A 185 12.55 -17.00 23.53
C PHE A 185 11.99 -18.34 23.01
N GLN A 186 12.80 -19.38 23.07
CA GLN A 186 12.33 -20.76 22.94
C GLN A 186 11.51 -21.15 24.18
N GLY A 187 10.23 -20.81 24.21
CA GLY A 187 9.40 -21.24 25.33
C GLY A 187 8.01 -20.64 25.46
N LEU A 188 7.65 -19.63 24.68
CA LEU A 188 6.30 -19.05 24.73
C LEU A 188 5.54 -19.22 23.40
N ASP A 189 4.93 -20.39 23.22
CA ASP A 189 4.07 -20.71 22.06
C ASP A 189 2.73 -19.93 22.04
N TRP A 190 2.39 -19.25 23.14
CA TRP A 190 1.12 -18.53 23.26
C TRP A 190 1.04 -17.25 22.40
N SER A 191 2.19 -16.63 22.09
CA SER A 191 2.22 -15.39 21.30
C SER A 191 1.89 -15.63 19.82
N SER A 192 2.26 -16.77 19.26
CA SER A 192 1.98 -17.13 17.87
C SER A 192 0.48 -17.38 17.66
N SER A 193 -0.18 -18.06 18.58
CA SER A 193 -1.60 -18.37 18.50
C SER A 193 -2.50 -17.14 18.60
N LEU A 194 -2.11 -16.13 19.40
CA LEU A 194 -2.85 -14.87 19.48
C LEU A 194 -2.65 -13.99 18.23
N CYS A 195 -1.43 -13.95 17.68
CA CYS A 195 -1.15 -13.22 16.44
C CYS A 195 -1.84 -13.84 15.23
N GLU A 196 -1.99 -15.14 15.18
CA GLU A 196 -2.76 -15.85 14.15
C GLU A 196 -4.26 -15.53 14.22
N LYS A 197 -4.81 -15.45 15.43
CA LYS A 197 -6.25 -15.16 15.65
C LYS A 197 -6.61 -13.70 15.42
N VAL A 198 -5.68 -12.78 15.64
CA VAL A 198 -5.94 -11.33 15.49
C VAL A 198 -4.93 -10.73 14.51
N ARG A 199 -5.26 -10.77 13.23
CA ARG A 199 -4.43 -10.27 12.12
C ARG A 199 -3.90 -8.85 12.31
N VAL A 200 -4.60 -8.00 13.07
CA VAL A 200 -4.20 -6.61 13.37
C VAL A 200 -2.87 -6.54 14.14
N PHE A 201 -2.47 -7.60 14.84
CA PHE A 201 -1.20 -7.64 15.58
C PHE A 201 -0.01 -8.12 14.73
N ASN A 202 -0.22 -8.49 13.49
CA ASN A 202 0.88 -8.85 12.60
C ASN A 202 1.86 -7.69 12.43
N ALA A 203 3.16 -8.02 12.31
CA ALA A 203 4.25 -7.06 12.36
C ALA A 203 4.37 -6.19 11.11
N ALA A 204 3.88 -6.66 9.98
CA ALA A 204 3.95 -5.94 8.71
C ALA A 204 2.59 -5.89 8.01
N TYR A 205 2.46 -4.98 7.06
CA TYR A 205 1.30 -4.88 6.18
C TYR A 205 1.72 -4.67 4.72
N VAL A 206 0.81 -5.05 3.82
CA VAL A 206 0.88 -4.75 2.40
C VAL A 206 -0.34 -3.95 1.96
N LEU A 207 -0.13 -2.97 1.11
CA LEU A 207 -1.15 -2.20 0.42
C LEU A 207 -0.93 -2.33 -1.08
N VAL A 208 -1.98 -2.69 -1.82
CA VAL A 208 -1.98 -2.68 -3.28
C VAL A 208 -2.98 -1.62 -3.73
N ALA A 209 -2.47 -0.60 -4.39
CA ALA A 209 -3.23 0.57 -4.81
C ALA A 209 -3.06 0.80 -6.31
N THR A 210 -4.09 1.32 -6.97
CA THR A 210 -4.06 1.68 -8.39
C THR A 210 -4.15 3.19 -8.52
N LYS A 211 -3.28 3.80 -9.33
CA LYS A 211 -3.34 5.22 -9.68
C LYS A 211 -4.62 5.46 -10.49
N GLN A 212 -5.47 6.38 -10.04
CA GLN A 212 -6.70 6.71 -10.74
C GLN A 212 -6.49 7.89 -11.68
N THR A 213 -6.80 7.69 -12.95
CA THR A 213 -6.97 8.79 -13.89
C THR A 213 -8.20 9.63 -13.56
N LEU A 214 -8.16 10.92 -13.88
CA LEU A 214 -9.31 11.83 -13.73
C LEU A 214 -10.57 11.31 -14.44
N ILE A 215 -10.41 10.59 -15.54
CA ILE A 215 -11.49 9.98 -16.32
C ILE A 215 -12.23 8.90 -15.51
N GLY A 216 -11.51 8.08 -14.75
CA GLY A 216 -12.10 7.06 -13.88
C GLY A 216 -12.93 7.65 -12.73
N ARG A 217 -12.54 8.82 -12.19
CA ARG A 217 -13.30 9.51 -11.14
C ARG A 217 -14.64 10.06 -11.65
N ILE A 218 -14.67 10.59 -12.85
CA ILE A 218 -15.90 11.10 -13.46
C ILE A 218 -16.92 9.98 -13.68
N ASN A 219 -16.48 8.82 -14.13
CA ASN A 219 -17.35 7.67 -14.38
C ASN A 219 -17.91 7.06 -13.08
N THR A 220 -17.17 7.04 -11.99
CA THR A 220 -17.66 6.53 -10.69
C THR A 220 -18.69 7.46 -10.06
N VAL A 221 -18.53 8.77 -10.19
CA VAL A 221 -19.51 9.76 -9.73
C VAL A 221 -20.80 9.68 -10.57
N SER A 222 -20.69 9.50 -11.88
CA SER A 222 -21.84 9.35 -12.79
C SER A 222 -22.64 8.07 -12.49
N ARG A 223 -21.98 6.94 -12.19
CA ARG A 223 -22.68 5.71 -11.80
C ARG A 223 -23.47 5.83 -10.49
N ARG A 224 -22.92 6.52 -9.50
CA ARG A 224 -23.65 6.74 -8.23
C ARG A 224 -24.88 7.65 -8.38
N ARG A 225 -24.85 8.60 -9.31
CA ARG A 225 -25.98 9.49 -9.58
C ARG A 225 -27.13 8.81 -10.32
N LYS A 226 -26.84 7.87 -11.24
CA LYS A 226 -27.89 7.12 -11.98
C LYS A 226 -28.71 6.17 -11.09
N VAL A 227 -28.14 5.65 -10.02
CA VAL A 227 -28.86 4.73 -9.11
C VAL A 227 -29.89 5.46 -8.24
N ARG A 228 -29.76 6.79 -8.02
CA ARG A 228 -30.72 7.57 -7.20
C ARG A 228 -31.92 8.13 -7.96
N LEU A 229 -31.95 8.07 -9.29
CA LEU A 229 -33.06 8.61 -10.10
C LEU A 229 -34.09 7.58 -10.55
N SER A 230 -33.95 6.31 -10.16
CA SER A 230 -34.87 5.22 -10.55
C SER A 230 -36.04 5.02 -9.59
N GLY A 231 -36.38 6.01 -8.77
CA GLY A 231 -37.44 5.89 -7.75
C GLY A 231 -38.61 6.87 -7.88
N GLN A 232 -38.79 7.56 -9.02
CA GLN A 232 -40.00 8.35 -9.26
C GLN A 232 -40.95 7.57 -10.14
N GLN A 233 -42.06 7.11 -9.58
CA GLN A 233 -43.23 6.58 -10.30
C GLN A 233 -43.81 7.67 -11.21
N PRO A 234 -44.23 7.34 -12.43
CA PRO A 234 -44.97 8.29 -13.29
C PRO A 234 -46.31 8.59 -12.69
N ALA A 235 -46.64 9.88 -12.57
CA ALA A 235 -47.97 10.35 -12.21
C ALA A 235 -48.99 9.85 -13.24
N THR A 236 -50.03 9.23 -12.73
CA THR A 236 -51.19 8.76 -13.48
C THR A 236 -51.87 9.94 -14.16
N ALA A 237 -51.94 9.93 -15.48
CA ALA A 237 -52.77 10.86 -16.26
C ALA A 237 -54.23 10.55 -16.00
N MET A 238 -54.96 11.51 -15.46
CA MET A 238 -56.41 11.49 -15.41
C MET A 238 -56.95 11.65 -16.83
N THR A 239 -57.63 10.63 -17.33
CA THR A 239 -58.46 10.69 -18.53
C THR A 239 -59.76 11.42 -18.20
N SER A 240 -60.01 12.53 -18.88
CA SER A 240 -61.30 13.20 -18.92
C SER A 240 -62.14 12.55 -20.00
N ASP A 241 -63.01 11.65 -19.58
CA ASP A 241 -64.15 11.20 -20.42
C ASP A 241 -65.41 11.85 -19.86
N SER A 242 -66.10 12.54 -20.75
CA SER A 242 -67.53 12.68 -20.84
C SER A 242 -67.98 14.05 -21.35
N PHE A 243 -68.14 14.15 -22.64
CA PHE A 243 -69.13 15.08 -23.21
C PHE A 243 -69.88 14.39 -24.33
N LYS A 244 -71.01 13.69 -23.99
CA LYS A 244 -72.00 13.25 -24.91
C LYS A 244 -72.99 14.38 -25.09
N LEU A 245 -73.06 14.93 -26.31
CA LEU A 245 -74.13 15.75 -26.75
C LEU A 245 -75.20 14.84 -27.41
N ASP A 246 -76.33 14.82 -26.75
CA ASP A 246 -77.55 14.26 -27.25
C ASP A 246 -78.17 15.22 -28.30
N LYS A 247 -78.39 14.77 -29.51
CA LYS A 247 -79.26 15.39 -30.51
C LYS A 247 -80.27 14.37 -31.04
N SER A 248 -81.44 14.40 -30.43
CA SER A 248 -82.60 13.80 -31.02
C SER A 248 -83.76 14.83 -31.05
N LYS A 249 -84.37 14.96 -32.24
CA LYS A 249 -85.63 15.60 -32.60
C LYS A 249 -85.54 17.11 -32.79
N ARG A 250 -85.79 17.57 -33.98
CA ARG A 250 -86.72 17.44 -35.12
C ARG A 250 -86.07 17.99 -36.34
#